data_e89ec9f41518b65341db2ea2cba274d8
#
_entry.id   e89ec9f41518b65341db2ea2cba274d8
#
_cell.length_a   1.000
_cell.length_b   1.000
_cell.length_c   1.000
_cell.angle_alpha   90.00
_cell.angle_beta   90.00
_cell.angle_gamma   90.00
#
_symmetry.space_group_name_H-M   'P 1'
#
loop_
_entity.id
_entity.type
_entity.pdbx_description
1 polymer ?
#
loop_
_entity_poly.entity_id
_entity_poly.type
_entity_poly.pdbx_seq_one_letter_code
_entity_poly.pdbx_strand_id
1 'polypeptide(L)'
;MEKIDLETAQYYEAVGQVFLGLPGSSPLKLLKQLQLTHQGLTEEEFFCLHYETFGRQWPPYHSVFWSLEEEKDYFRSHLFSFFEDEDDFKKRSEFKKESPDHIGLHFLFLSHLLKRELQDSSNKTARKRQHFFDSYLFPFCKFFLLTLEKESSSLFGSLAKELLKKMMNDFKGNPKQDSFIGGVVPAPSLLKKDLGLKDMTTYLLNPSKVGFFLGQKGLRGCASSCDVPIGFGKRGEILLQLFYTSLDFEKLGPFLEALKKEVKTWVLFYENKKKELHSFSSYWDVLIERSKGALNFLNEMKLISETKGPNSINL
;
A
#
# COMPACT_ATOMS: atom_id res chain seq x y z
N MET A 1 -1.16 13.58 25.69
CA MET A 1 -0.95 13.97 24.29
C MET A 1 0.32 14.81 24.26
N GLU A 2 1.30 14.43 23.43
CA GLU A 2 2.45 15.30 23.16
C GLU A 2 1.95 16.60 22.52
N LYS A 3 2.58 17.71 22.87
CA LYS A 3 2.19 19.03 22.36
C LYS A 3 2.53 19.07 20.88
N ILE A 4 1.49 19.11 20.05
CA ILE A 4 1.64 19.31 18.61
C ILE A 4 2.26 20.68 18.39
N ASP A 5 3.25 20.77 17.54
CA ASP A 5 3.95 21.99 17.18
C ASP A 5 3.88 22.27 15.67
N LEU A 6 4.30 23.47 15.31
CA LEU A 6 4.29 23.90 13.91
C LEU A 6 5.27 23.07 13.05
N GLU A 7 6.35 22.58 13.63
CA GLU A 7 7.34 21.74 12.96
C GLU A 7 6.73 20.42 12.50
N THR A 8 5.94 19.76 13.36
CA THR A 8 5.18 18.55 13.03
C THR A 8 4.22 18.80 11.86
N ALA A 9 3.49 19.90 11.86
CA ALA A 9 2.59 20.24 10.75
C ALA A 9 3.35 20.48 9.44
N GLN A 10 4.48 21.20 9.48
CA GLN A 10 5.34 21.44 8.32
C GLN A 10 5.96 20.14 7.80
N TYR A 11 6.35 19.22 8.69
CA TYR A 11 6.85 17.91 8.30
C TYR A 11 5.83 17.14 7.45
N TYR A 12 4.57 17.02 7.91
CA TYR A 12 3.54 16.32 7.14
C TYR A 12 3.15 17.04 5.85
N GLU A 13 3.26 18.37 5.79
CA GLU A 13 3.09 19.12 4.55
C GLU A 13 4.18 18.77 3.52
N ALA A 14 5.44 18.73 3.95
CA ALA A 14 6.55 18.33 3.09
C ALA A 14 6.39 16.89 2.58
N VAL A 15 5.97 15.97 3.46
CA VAL A 15 5.65 14.58 3.07
C VAL A 15 4.56 14.54 2.00
N GLY A 16 3.47 15.29 2.19
CA GLY A 16 2.37 15.35 1.22
C GLY A 16 2.83 15.83 -0.15
N GLN A 17 3.65 16.89 -0.18
CA GLN A 17 4.21 17.44 -1.43
C GLN A 17 5.18 16.48 -2.11
N VAL A 18 6.00 15.75 -1.35
CA VAL A 18 6.91 14.72 -1.88
C VAL A 18 6.13 13.59 -2.55
N PHE A 19 5.04 13.11 -1.93
CA PHE A 19 4.21 12.06 -2.53
C PHE A 19 3.43 12.55 -3.76
N LEU A 20 3.03 13.82 -3.80
CA LEU A 20 2.35 14.38 -4.96
C LEU A 20 3.28 14.59 -6.16
N GLY A 21 4.56 14.83 -5.92
CA GLY A 21 5.55 15.02 -7.00
C GLY A 21 5.21 16.18 -7.94
N LEU A 22 4.57 17.23 -7.43
CA LEU A 22 4.05 18.31 -8.28
C LEU A 22 5.20 19.19 -8.81
N PRO A 23 5.15 19.58 -10.10
CA PRO A 23 6.04 20.58 -10.67
C PRO A 23 5.91 21.91 -9.92
N GLY A 24 7.05 22.55 -9.60
CA GLY A 24 7.09 23.86 -8.93
C GLY A 24 7.34 23.80 -7.42
N SER A 25 7.21 22.66 -6.77
CA SER A 25 7.84 22.42 -5.46
C SER A 25 9.28 21.98 -5.69
N SER A 26 10.27 22.54 -4.99
CA SER A 26 11.63 21.98 -5.05
C SER A 26 11.68 20.71 -4.21
N PRO A 27 11.65 19.51 -4.81
CA PRO A 27 11.63 18.26 -4.06
C PRO A 27 12.87 18.08 -3.21
N LEU A 28 14.02 18.60 -3.66
CA LEU A 28 15.27 18.52 -2.91
C LEU A 28 15.23 19.35 -1.62
N LYS A 29 14.55 20.51 -1.63
CA LYS A 29 14.33 21.29 -0.40
C LYS A 29 13.43 20.54 0.57
N LEU A 30 12.37 19.89 0.07
CA LEU A 30 11.47 19.10 0.89
C LEU A 30 12.18 17.89 1.51
N LEU A 31 12.99 17.17 0.73
CA LEU A 31 13.79 16.07 1.25
C LEU A 31 14.78 16.52 2.32
N LYS A 32 15.41 17.69 2.14
CA LYS A 32 16.30 18.28 3.16
C LYS A 32 15.52 18.61 4.44
N GLN A 33 14.33 19.16 4.31
CA GLN A 33 13.43 19.43 5.45
C GLN A 33 13.07 18.14 6.19
N LEU A 34 12.88 17.04 5.46
CA LEU A 34 12.61 15.72 6.00
C LEU A 34 13.87 15.00 6.52
N GLN A 35 15.02 15.65 6.51
CA GLN A 35 16.33 15.08 6.86
C GLN A 35 16.74 13.86 6.01
N LEU A 36 16.16 13.74 4.82
CA LEU A 36 16.44 12.69 3.84
C LEU A 36 17.38 13.25 2.76
N THR A 37 18.66 13.33 3.08
CA THR A 37 19.65 13.80 2.11
C THR A 37 20.21 12.62 1.31
N HIS A 38 19.98 12.63 0.00
CA HIS A 38 20.70 11.81 -0.95
C HIS A 38 21.78 12.65 -1.62
N GLN A 39 23.05 12.30 -1.38
CA GLN A 39 24.17 12.98 -2.03
C GLN A 39 24.08 12.80 -3.55
N GLY A 40 24.13 13.92 -4.28
CA GLY A 40 24.15 13.92 -5.74
C GLY A 40 22.80 13.78 -6.45
N LEU A 41 21.68 13.66 -5.72
CA LEU A 41 20.37 13.59 -6.36
C LEU A 41 19.99 14.95 -6.98
N THR A 42 19.68 14.95 -8.27
CA THR A 42 19.13 16.10 -9.00
C THR A 42 17.59 16.10 -8.97
N GLU A 43 16.98 17.24 -9.30
CA GLU A 43 15.49 17.31 -9.40
C GLU A 43 14.96 16.40 -10.51
N GLU A 44 15.65 16.30 -11.63
CA GLU A 44 15.27 15.41 -12.74
C GLU A 44 15.30 13.95 -12.30
N GLU A 45 16.36 13.50 -11.64
CA GLU A 45 16.47 12.15 -11.11
C GLU A 45 15.38 11.86 -10.05
N PHE A 46 15.03 12.87 -9.22
CA PHE A 46 13.91 12.73 -8.29
C PHE A 46 12.61 12.46 -9.04
N PHE A 47 12.29 13.25 -10.08
CA PHE A 47 11.04 13.06 -10.83
C PHE A 47 11.00 11.75 -11.60
N CYS A 48 12.13 11.31 -12.15
CA CYS A 48 12.24 9.98 -12.77
C CYS A 48 11.97 8.88 -11.74
N LEU A 49 12.60 8.95 -10.57
CA LEU A 49 12.42 7.99 -9.49
C LEU A 49 10.98 8.01 -8.94
N HIS A 50 10.39 9.21 -8.80
CA HIS A 50 9.00 9.38 -8.37
C HIS A 50 8.04 8.72 -9.37
N TYR A 51 8.20 8.98 -10.67
CA TYR A 51 7.38 8.37 -11.70
C TYR A 51 7.53 6.84 -11.74
N GLU A 52 8.76 6.32 -11.64
CA GLU A 52 9.00 4.89 -11.60
C GLU A 52 8.38 4.23 -10.37
N THR A 53 8.44 4.92 -9.23
CA THR A 53 7.89 4.41 -7.98
C THR A 53 6.36 4.47 -7.99
N PHE A 54 5.79 5.65 -8.19
CA PHE A 54 4.35 5.90 -7.99
C PHE A 54 3.52 5.81 -9.27
N GLY A 55 4.10 6.18 -10.41
CA GLY A 55 3.41 6.08 -11.69
C GLY A 55 3.36 4.65 -12.24
N ARG A 56 4.33 3.79 -11.90
CA ARG A 56 4.45 2.45 -12.50
C ARG A 56 4.30 1.29 -11.52
N GLN A 57 4.90 1.38 -10.33
CA GLN A 57 5.01 0.21 -9.43
C GLN A 57 3.98 0.24 -8.29
N TRP A 58 3.88 1.35 -7.56
CA TRP A 58 3.05 1.48 -6.36
C TRP A 58 2.21 2.75 -6.41
N PRO A 59 1.11 2.75 -7.17
CA PRO A 59 0.25 3.93 -7.25
C PRO A 59 -0.21 4.38 -5.84
N PRO A 60 -0.04 5.68 -5.50
CA PRO A 60 -0.23 6.17 -4.13
C PRO A 60 -1.69 6.47 -3.82
N TYR A 61 -2.59 5.60 -4.27
CA TYR A 61 -4.03 5.74 -4.11
C TYR A 61 -4.59 4.64 -3.22
N HIS A 62 -5.42 5.03 -2.27
CA HIS A 62 -6.07 4.10 -1.35
C HIS A 62 -6.88 3.02 -2.08
N SER A 63 -7.56 3.42 -3.15
CA SER A 63 -8.38 2.53 -3.97
C SER A 63 -7.62 1.37 -4.61
N VAL A 64 -6.30 1.45 -4.77
CA VAL A 64 -5.47 0.36 -5.31
C VAL A 64 -5.45 -0.86 -4.38
N PHE A 65 -5.74 -0.66 -3.10
CA PHE A 65 -5.68 -1.69 -2.06
C PHE A 65 -7.06 -2.29 -1.72
N TRP A 66 -8.15 -1.75 -2.29
CA TRP A 66 -9.51 -2.24 -2.09
C TRP A 66 -9.95 -3.17 -3.23
N SER A 67 -10.83 -4.10 -2.92
CA SER A 67 -11.24 -5.15 -3.86
C SER A 67 -12.45 -4.81 -4.70
N LEU A 68 -13.39 -4.03 -4.17
CA LEU A 68 -14.65 -3.73 -4.82
C LEU A 68 -14.70 -2.27 -5.28
N GLU A 69 -15.17 -2.03 -6.52
CA GLU A 69 -15.31 -0.67 -7.04
C GLU A 69 -16.30 0.17 -6.22
N GLU A 70 -17.40 -0.44 -5.75
CA GLU A 70 -18.38 0.22 -4.89
C GLU A 70 -17.77 0.72 -3.57
N GLU A 71 -16.89 -0.08 -2.96
CA GLU A 71 -16.15 0.33 -1.75
C GLU A 71 -15.21 1.51 -2.04
N LYS A 72 -14.56 1.50 -3.21
CA LYS A 72 -13.67 2.58 -3.64
C LYS A 72 -14.42 3.90 -3.80
N ASP A 73 -15.56 3.89 -4.49
CA ASP A 73 -16.36 5.08 -4.75
C ASP A 73 -16.99 5.63 -3.46
N TYR A 74 -17.47 4.76 -2.59
CA TYR A 74 -17.95 5.13 -1.26
C TYR A 74 -16.85 5.81 -0.44
N PHE A 75 -15.67 5.23 -0.40
CA PHE A 75 -14.54 5.80 0.33
C PHE A 75 -14.08 7.16 -0.23
N ARG A 76 -13.97 7.27 -1.56
CA ARG A 76 -13.63 8.54 -2.23
C ARG A 76 -14.65 9.64 -1.95
N SER A 77 -15.93 9.32 -2.01
CA SER A 77 -17.01 10.27 -1.72
C SER A 77 -16.95 10.78 -0.29
N HIS A 78 -16.69 9.89 0.69
CA HIS A 78 -16.52 10.26 2.10
C HIS A 78 -15.31 11.14 2.32
N LEU A 79 -14.16 10.80 1.74
CA LEU A 79 -12.97 11.63 1.80
C LEU A 79 -13.19 13.01 1.17
N PHE A 80 -13.84 13.04 0.01
CA PHE A 80 -14.16 14.27 -0.67
C PHE A 80 -15.00 15.19 0.21
N SER A 81 -16.11 14.69 0.78
CA SER A 81 -16.94 15.44 1.73
C SER A 81 -16.14 15.93 2.94
N PHE A 82 -15.25 15.06 3.46
CA PHE A 82 -14.42 15.41 4.63
C PHE A 82 -13.45 16.56 4.35
N PHE A 83 -12.92 16.63 3.12
CA PHE A 83 -12.05 17.71 2.65
C PHE A 83 -12.84 18.98 2.30
N GLU A 84 -14.02 18.85 1.72
CA GLU A 84 -14.88 20.00 1.37
C GLU A 84 -15.40 20.77 2.57
N ASP A 85 -15.51 20.14 3.74
CA ASP A 85 -15.85 20.79 5.01
C ASP A 85 -14.79 21.81 5.47
N GLU A 86 -13.63 21.86 4.80
CA GLU A 86 -12.51 22.76 5.13
C GLU A 86 -12.29 23.75 4.00
N ASP A 87 -12.90 24.95 4.14
CA ASP A 87 -12.90 25.98 3.09
C ASP A 87 -11.53 26.38 2.56
N ASP A 88 -10.52 26.43 3.43
CA ASP A 88 -9.17 26.80 3.03
C ASP A 88 -8.43 25.63 2.36
N PHE A 89 -8.75 24.39 2.74
CA PHE A 89 -8.17 23.22 2.12
C PHE A 89 -8.71 22.99 0.71
N LYS A 90 -10.01 23.12 0.48
CA LYS A 90 -10.65 22.95 -0.84
C LYS A 90 -10.19 23.97 -1.89
N LYS A 91 -9.63 25.11 -1.49
CA LYS A 91 -9.06 26.13 -2.38
C LYS A 91 -7.69 25.72 -2.93
N ARG A 92 -7.03 24.73 -2.33
CA ARG A 92 -5.69 24.30 -2.78
C ARG A 92 -5.74 23.73 -4.20
N SER A 93 -4.73 24.09 -5.00
CA SER A 93 -4.61 23.63 -6.38
C SER A 93 -4.43 22.11 -6.49
N GLU A 94 -3.79 21.51 -5.51
CA GLU A 94 -3.53 20.06 -5.38
C GLU A 94 -4.83 19.29 -5.26
N PHE A 95 -5.75 19.75 -4.41
CA PHE A 95 -7.05 19.12 -4.22
C PHE A 95 -7.91 19.13 -5.50
N LYS A 96 -7.75 20.14 -6.36
CA LYS A 96 -8.48 20.22 -7.63
C LYS A 96 -7.91 19.32 -8.74
N LYS A 97 -6.68 18.88 -8.61
CA LYS A 97 -5.95 18.13 -9.64
C LYS A 97 -5.87 16.64 -9.37
N GLU A 98 -5.91 16.25 -8.09
CA GLU A 98 -5.71 14.89 -7.68
C GLU A 98 -6.98 14.24 -7.12
N SER A 99 -7.03 12.91 -7.18
CA SER A 99 -8.10 12.13 -6.56
C SER A 99 -8.05 12.25 -5.04
N PRO A 100 -9.21 12.36 -4.34
CA PRO A 100 -9.25 12.48 -2.87
C PRO A 100 -8.52 11.35 -2.13
N ASP A 101 -8.43 10.18 -2.73
CA ASP A 101 -7.77 9.02 -2.15
C ASP A 101 -6.25 8.95 -2.37
N HIS A 102 -5.65 10.03 -2.94
CA HIS A 102 -4.21 10.13 -3.08
C HIS A 102 -3.53 10.40 -1.74
N ILE A 103 -2.54 9.58 -1.35
CA ILE A 103 -1.89 9.66 -0.03
C ILE A 103 -1.27 11.03 0.26
N GLY A 104 -0.74 11.68 -0.77
CA GLY A 104 -0.18 13.03 -0.65
C GLY A 104 -1.22 14.05 -0.17
N LEU A 105 -2.47 13.98 -0.67
CA LEU A 105 -3.56 14.82 -0.19
C LEU A 105 -3.92 14.53 1.27
N HIS A 106 -3.85 13.28 1.70
CA HIS A 106 -4.09 12.92 3.10
C HIS A 106 -3.06 13.57 4.04
N PHE A 107 -1.79 13.58 3.65
CA PHE A 107 -0.76 14.25 4.46
C PHE A 107 -0.89 15.77 4.45
N LEU A 108 -1.25 16.37 3.31
CA LEU A 108 -1.56 17.80 3.26
C LEU A 108 -2.74 18.17 4.15
N PHE A 109 -3.77 17.31 4.17
CA PHE A 109 -4.94 17.53 5.02
C PHE A 109 -4.62 17.34 6.50
N LEU A 110 -3.83 16.35 6.85
CA LEU A 110 -3.32 16.19 8.21
C LEU A 110 -2.56 17.45 8.67
N SER A 111 -1.64 17.95 7.83
CA SER A 111 -0.93 19.20 8.09
C SER A 111 -1.86 20.39 8.28
N HIS A 112 -2.89 20.51 7.44
CA HIS A 112 -3.91 21.55 7.56
C HIS A 112 -4.64 21.49 8.91
N LEU A 113 -5.09 20.31 9.32
CA LEU A 113 -5.76 20.12 10.61
C LEU A 113 -4.84 20.42 11.80
N LEU A 114 -3.57 20.03 11.73
CA LEU A 114 -2.57 20.33 12.75
C LEU A 114 -2.34 21.85 12.89
N LYS A 115 -2.21 22.58 11.77
CA LYS A 115 -2.08 24.06 11.78
C LYS A 115 -3.31 24.75 12.38
N ARG A 116 -4.51 24.27 12.04
CA ARG A 116 -5.75 24.78 12.62
C ARG A 116 -5.84 24.51 14.13
N GLU A 117 -5.44 23.33 14.60
CA GLU A 117 -5.43 22.99 16.01
C GLU A 117 -4.51 23.91 16.83
N LEU A 118 -3.39 24.36 16.25
CA LEU A 118 -2.51 25.35 16.88
C LEU A 118 -3.15 26.75 17.01
N GLN A 119 -4.10 27.07 16.13
CA GLN A 119 -4.81 28.36 16.12
C GLN A 119 -6.12 28.33 16.90
N ASP A 120 -6.73 27.15 17.02
CA ASP A 120 -8.03 26.93 17.62
C ASP A 120 -7.89 26.32 19.02
N SER A 121 -8.33 27.06 20.02
CA SER A 121 -8.37 26.55 21.40
C SER A 121 -9.46 25.52 21.66
N SER A 122 -10.33 25.23 20.65
CA SER A 122 -11.40 24.26 20.76
C SER A 122 -10.91 22.84 20.53
N ASN A 123 -11.48 21.88 21.29
CA ASN A 123 -11.20 20.45 21.07
C ASN A 123 -11.85 19.88 19.78
N LYS A 124 -12.55 20.71 18.99
CA LYS A 124 -13.28 20.24 17.80
C LYS A 124 -12.31 19.82 16.69
N THR A 125 -11.33 20.68 16.39
CA THR A 125 -10.29 20.42 15.39
C THR A 125 -9.44 19.20 15.78
N ALA A 126 -9.06 19.08 17.04
CA ALA A 126 -8.33 17.93 17.58
C ALA A 126 -9.10 16.61 17.37
N ARG A 127 -10.43 16.61 17.65
CA ARG A 127 -11.28 15.43 17.43
C ARG A 127 -11.41 15.10 15.93
N LYS A 128 -11.56 16.10 15.06
CA LYS A 128 -11.63 15.91 13.61
C LYS A 128 -10.32 15.31 13.09
N ARG A 129 -9.17 15.84 13.52
CA ARG A 129 -7.84 15.31 13.20
C ARG A 129 -7.69 13.84 13.63
N GLN A 130 -8.04 13.55 14.89
CA GLN A 130 -7.94 12.18 15.41
C GLN A 130 -8.85 11.22 14.63
N HIS A 131 -10.08 11.63 14.33
CA HIS A 131 -10.97 10.82 13.51
C HIS A 131 -10.43 10.59 12.10
N PHE A 132 -9.92 11.63 11.45
CA PHE A 132 -9.29 11.52 10.13
C PHE A 132 -8.09 10.57 10.16
N PHE A 133 -7.21 10.75 11.15
CA PHE A 133 -6.04 9.92 11.31
C PHE A 133 -6.40 8.44 11.51
N ASP A 134 -7.29 8.14 12.46
CA ASP A 134 -7.63 6.77 12.84
C ASP A 134 -8.47 6.04 11.79
N SER A 135 -9.35 6.76 11.09
CA SER A 135 -10.34 6.13 10.20
C SER A 135 -9.92 6.13 8.73
N TYR A 136 -9.11 7.10 8.29
CA TYR A 136 -8.80 7.29 6.87
C TYR A 136 -7.29 7.19 6.56
N LEU A 137 -6.44 7.88 7.33
CA LEU A 137 -5.03 7.98 6.98
C LEU A 137 -4.23 6.76 7.45
N PHE A 138 -4.22 6.50 8.76
CA PHE A 138 -3.30 5.55 9.35
C PHE A 138 -3.50 4.09 8.90
N PRO A 139 -4.75 3.57 8.79
CA PRO A 139 -4.97 2.20 8.35
C PRO A 139 -4.39 1.91 6.97
N PHE A 140 -4.63 2.81 6.01
CA PHE A 140 -4.09 2.69 4.67
C PHE A 140 -2.59 2.99 4.59
N CYS A 141 -2.21 4.14 5.16
CA CYS A 141 -0.84 4.65 5.09
C CYS A 141 0.17 3.65 5.63
N LYS A 142 -0.16 2.99 6.74
CA LYS A 142 0.68 1.97 7.37
C LYS A 142 1.01 0.85 6.38
N PHE A 143 0.01 0.27 5.73
CA PHE A 143 0.23 -0.81 4.76
C PHE A 143 1.02 -0.33 3.53
N PHE A 144 0.67 0.85 3.00
CA PHE A 144 1.36 1.45 1.87
C PHE A 144 2.84 1.72 2.18
N LEU A 145 3.14 2.31 3.34
CA LEU A 145 4.51 2.59 3.76
C LEU A 145 5.33 1.30 3.96
N LEU A 146 4.73 0.26 4.53
CA LEU A 146 5.38 -1.04 4.65
C LEU A 146 5.71 -1.65 3.28
N THR A 147 4.80 -1.47 2.32
CA THR A 147 5.04 -1.93 0.94
C THR A 147 6.22 -1.19 0.32
N LEU A 148 6.28 0.14 0.47
CA LEU A 148 7.41 0.94 -0.01
C LEU A 148 8.72 0.58 0.69
N GLU A 149 8.72 0.40 2.00
CA GLU A 149 9.90 0.01 2.76
C GLU A 149 10.46 -1.33 2.30
N LYS A 150 9.59 -2.34 2.10
CA LYS A 150 10.02 -3.67 1.67
C LYS A 150 10.51 -3.70 0.23
N GLU A 151 9.76 -3.08 -0.68
CA GLU A 151 9.95 -3.24 -2.11
C GLU A 151 10.90 -2.21 -2.72
N SER A 152 11.06 -1.05 -2.08
CA SER A 152 11.88 0.04 -2.57
C SER A 152 13.17 0.15 -1.79
N SER A 153 14.29 -0.22 -2.39
CA SER A 153 15.64 0.09 -1.87
C SER A 153 16.03 1.56 -2.08
N SER A 154 15.11 2.38 -2.57
CA SER A 154 15.34 3.77 -2.95
C SER A 154 15.06 4.75 -1.81
N LEU A 155 15.20 6.04 -2.14
CA LEU A 155 14.79 7.18 -1.32
C LEU A 155 13.39 6.98 -0.68
N PHE A 156 12.41 6.50 -1.44
CA PHE A 156 11.04 6.32 -0.95
C PHE A 156 10.89 5.18 0.06
N GLY A 157 11.73 4.15 0.00
CA GLY A 157 11.77 3.12 1.04
C GLY A 157 12.30 3.67 2.37
N SER A 158 13.33 4.50 2.32
CA SER A 158 13.86 5.20 3.48
C SER A 158 12.85 6.20 4.07
N LEU A 159 12.22 7.00 3.21
CA LEU A 159 11.13 7.90 3.60
C LEU A 159 10.00 7.13 4.29
N ALA A 160 9.57 6.03 3.71
CA ALA A 160 8.48 5.23 4.24
C ALA A 160 8.78 4.70 5.66
N LYS A 161 9.99 4.20 5.87
CA LYS A 161 10.44 3.71 7.19
C LYS A 161 10.42 4.81 8.25
N GLU A 162 11.03 5.97 7.96
CA GLU A 162 11.09 7.09 8.92
C GLU A 162 9.71 7.71 9.15
N LEU A 163 8.89 7.84 8.12
CA LEU A 163 7.54 8.36 8.21
C LEU A 163 6.65 7.47 9.08
N LEU A 164 6.69 6.15 8.87
CA LEU A 164 5.92 5.21 9.69
C LEU A 164 6.31 5.33 11.17
N LYS A 165 7.60 5.37 11.46
CA LYS A 165 8.11 5.54 12.83
C LYS A 165 7.65 6.87 13.45
N LYS A 166 7.71 7.96 12.68
CA LYS A 166 7.26 9.28 13.15
C LYS A 166 5.75 9.28 13.41
N MET A 167 4.94 8.77 12.50
CA MET A 167 3.48 8.68 12.70
C MET A 167 3.12 7.90 13.96
N MET A 168 3.83 6.80 14.24
CA MET A 168 3.62 6.00 15.44
C MET A 168 4.00 6.74 16.73
N ASN A 169 5.01 7.62 16.68
CA ASN A 169 5.41 8.43 17.81
C ASN A 169 4.47 9.62 18.05
N ASP A 170 4.07 10.33 16.98
CA ASP A 170 3.25 11.55 17.08
C ASP A 170 1.80 11.24 17.50
N PHE A 171 1.30 10.07 17.12
CA PHE A 171 -0.10 9.66 17.34
C PHE A 171 -0.18 8.41 18.22
N LYS A 172 0.32 8.51 19.46
CA LYS A 172 0.23 7.47 20.50
C LYS A 172 -1.21 7.23 20.94
N GLY A 173 -2.07 6.83 20.01
CA GLY A 173 -3.43 6.37 20.31
C GLY A 173 -3.51 4.86 20.13
N ASN A 174 -4.35 4.21 20.91
CA ASN A 174 -4.71 2.82 20.64
C ASN A 174 -5.49 2.84 19.31
N PRO A 175 -4.92 2.44 18.16
CA PRO A 175 -5.72 2.40 16.96
C PRO A 175 -6.87 1.46 17.24
N LYS A 176 -8.08 2.00 17.29
CA LYS A 176 -9.30 1.20 17.31
C LYS A 176 -9.12 0.20 16.18
N GLN A 177 -9.41 -1.04 16.49
CA GLN A 177 -9.30 -2.21 15.64
C GLN A 177 -9.33 -1.85 14.15
N ASP A 178 -8.21 -2.05 13.46
CA ASP A 178 -7.95 -1.56 12.09
C ASP A 178 -9.14 -1.90 11.16
N SER A 179 -10.03 -0.93 10.95
CA SER A 179 -11.19 -1.08 10.06
C SER A 179 -10.78 -1.43 8.61
N PHE A 180 -9.56 -0.99 8.22
CA PHE A 180 -8.98 -1.33 6.91
C PHE A 180 -8.62 -2.81 6.77
N ILE A 181 -8.18 -3.43 7.86
CA ILE A 181 -7.74 -4.81 7.77
C ILE A 181 -8.86 -5.78 8.07
N GLY A 182 -10.02 -5.41 8.60
CA GLY A 182 -11.08 -6.39 8.89
C GLY A 182 -10.56 -7.73 9.46
N GLY A 183 -11.37 -8.67 9.83
CA GLY A 183 -10.94 -10.00 10.27
C GLY A 183 -10.16 -10.78 9.19
N VAL A 184 -9.58 -11.91 9.54
CA VAL A 184 -8.96 -12.84 8.58
C VAL A 184 -10.03 -13.27 7.57
N VAL A 185 -9.83 -12.92 6.30
CA VAL A 185 -10.71 -13.35 5.20
C VAL A 185 -10.23 -14.72 4.75
N PRO A 186 -11.06 -15.77 4.81
CA PRO A 186 -10.65 -17.07 4.33
C PRO A 186 -10.32 -17.05 2.84
N ALA A 187 -9.30 -17.79 2.45
CA ALA A 187 -8.99 -18.00 1.04
C ALA A 187 -10.19 -18.60 0.30
N PRO A 188 -10.40 -18.27 -0.97
CA PRO A 188 -11.44 -18.91 -1.76
C PRO A 188 -11.18 -20.42 -1.86
N SER A 189 -12.24 -21.22 -1.71
CA SER A 189 -12.11 -22.66 -1.81
C SER A 189 -11.91 -23.09 -3.27
N LEU A 190 -10.78 -23.71 -3.58
CA LEU A 190 -10.48 -24.28 -4.90
C LEU A 190 -11.38 -25.47 -5.27
N LEU A 191 -12.14 -26.00 -4.29
CA LEU A 191 -13.11 -27.08 -4.52
C LEU A 191 -14.43 -26.56 -5.12
N LYS A 192 -14.66 -25.26 -5.15
CA LYS A 192 -15.80 -24.67 -5.85
C LYS A 192 -15.60 -24.76 -7.35
N LYS A 193 -16.57 -25.39 -8.04
CA LYS A 193 -16.50 -25.65 -9.48
C LYS A 193 -16.37 -24.40 -10.37
N ASP A 194 -16.67 -23.22 -9.84
CA ASP A 194 -16.76 -21.97 -10.62
C ASP A 194 -15.57 -21.04 -10.39
N LEU A 195 -14.50 -21.48 -9.69
CA LEU A 195 -13.33 -20.64 -9.41
C LEU A 195 -12.35 -20.72 -10.60
N GLY A 196 -12.33 -19.68 -11.42
CA GLY A 196 -11.41 -19.55 -12.56
C GLY A 196 -10.11 -18.82 -12.21
N LEU A 197 -9.15 -18.84 -13.14
CA LEU A 197 -7.85 -18.15 -12.99
C LEU A 197 -8.00 -16.65 -12.75
N LYS A 198 -9.05 -16.03 -13.29
CA LYS A 198 -9.36 -14.60 -13.04
C LYS A 198 -9.69 -14.33 -11.57
N ASP A 199 -10.46 -15.23 -10.94
CA ASP A 199 -10.81 -15.09 -9.52
C ASP A 199 -9.60 -15.31 -8.61
N MET A 200 -8.76 -16.29 -8.95
CA MET A 200 -7.50 -16.55 -8.27
C MET A 200 -6.54 -15.36 -8.38
N THR A 201 -6.43 -14.77 -9.57
CA THR A 201 -5.65 -13.55 -9.82
C THR A 201 -6.18 -12.40 -8.98
N THR A 202 -7.50 -12.19 -8.98
CA THR A 202 -8.16 -11.14 -8.20
C THR A 202 -7.90 -11.31 -6.70
N TYR A 203 -7.97 -12.54 -6.18
CA TYR A 203 -7.66 -12.85 -4.79
C TYR A 203 -6.20 -12.52 -4.44
N LEU A 204 -5.24 -13.03 -5.22
CA LEU A 204 -3.80 -12.86 -4.97
C LEU A 204 -3.34 -11.40 -5.09
N LEU A 205 -4.03 -10.60 -5.88
CA LEU A 205 -3.72 -9.18 -6.08
C LEU A 205 -4.45 -8.23 -5.13
N ASN A 206 -5.24 -8.79 -4.22
CA ASN A 206 -5.98 -7.99 -3.25
C ASN A 206 -5.24 -7.93 -1.90
N PRO A 207 -4.49 -6.86 -1.60
CA PRO A 207 -3.70 -6.78 -0.38
C PRO A 207 -4.53 -6.87 0.89
N SER A 208 -5.78 -6.38 0.87
CA SER A 208 -6.67 -6.47 2.03
C SER A 208 -7.07 -7.91 2.36
N LYS A 209 -7.02 -8.84 1.39
CA LYS A 209 -7.32 -10.27 1.58
C LYS A 209 -6.09 -11.11 1.87
N VAL A 210 -5.00 -10.86 1.13
CA VAL A 210 -3.79 -11.71 1.19
C VAL A 210 -2.71 -11.19 2.13
N GLY A 211 -2.83 -9.94 2.61
CA GLY A 211 -1.89 -9.35 3.56
C GLY A 211 -0.56 -8.89 2.96
N PHE A 212 -0.37 -8.95 1.65
CA PHE A 212 0.85 -8.51 0.97
C PHE A 212 0.53 -7.81 -0.35
N PHE A 213 1.51 -7.09 -0.89
CA PHE A 213 1.37 -6.42 -2.19
C PHE A 213 2.26 -7.12 -3.23
N LEU A 214 1.64 -7.73 -4.22
CA LEU A 214 2.33 -8.32 -5.35
C LEU A 214 2.48 -7.30 -6.48
N GLY A 215 3.60 -6.57 -6.48
CA GLY A 215 3.91 -5.53 -7.47
C GLY A 215 4.45 -6.09 -8.77
N GLN A 216 4.60 -5.23 -9.80
CA GLN A 216 5.17 -5.64 -11.09
C GLN A 216 6.60 -6.19 -10.94
N LYS A 217 7.42 -5.63 -10.04
CA LYS A 217 8.78 -6.11 -9.75
C LYS A 217 8.76 -7.55 -9.24
N GLY A 218 7.88 -7.85 -8.26
CA GLY A 218 7.71 -9.20 -7.72
C GLY A 218 7.24 -10.19 -8.80
N LEU A 219 6.25 -9.80 -9.63
CA LEU A 219 5.77 -10.62 -10.73
C LEU A 219 6.87 -10.91 -11.77
N ARG A 220 7.67 -9.89 -12.13
CA ARG A 220 8.84 -10.08 -13.03
C ARG A 220 9.89 -11.00 -12.42
N GLY A 221 10.16 -10.86 -11.13
CA GLY A 221 11.06 -11.74 -10.41
C GLY A 221 10.59 -13.20 -10.42
N CYS A 222 9.30 -13.44 -10.19
CA CYS A 222 8.72 -14.78 -10.26
C CYS A 222 8.83 -15.37 -11.67
N ALA A 223 8.47 -14.60 -12.71
CA ALA A 223 8.56 -15.03 -14.10
C ALA A 223 10.00 -15.41 -14.51
N SER A 224 10.96 -14.53 -14.20
CA SER A 224 12.37 -14.75 -14.52
C SER A 224 12.95 -15.97 -13.79
N SER A 225 12.52 -16.25 -12.54
CA SER A 225 13.05 -17.38 -11.77
C SER A 225 12.58 -18.75 -12.27
N CYS A 226 11.53 -18.80 -13.07
CA CYS A 226 11.02 -20.03 -13.68
C CYS A 226 11.07 -20.02 -15.22
N ASP A 227 11.74 -19.02 -15.80
CA ASP A 227 11.90 -18.88 -17.25
C ASP A 227 10.56 -18.87 -18.00
N VAL A 228 9.63 -18.03 -17.51
CA VAL A 228 8.33 -17.80 -18.14
C VAL A 228 8.31 -16.40 -18.76
N PRO A 229 7.95 -16.28 -20.05
CA PRO A 229 7.81 -14.97 -20.68
C PRO A 229 6.79 -14.09 -19.97
N ILE A 230 7.13 -12.81 -19.77
CA ILE A 230 6.25 -11.84 -19.15
C ILE A 230 5.66 -10.89 -20.19
N GLY A 231 4.35 -10.69 -20.13
CA GLY A 231 3.65 -9.73 -20.96
C GLY A 231 3.73 -8.30 -20.43
N PHE A 232 3.02 -7.41 -21.14
CA PHE A 232 2.84 -6.00 -20.76
C PHE A 232 1.41 -5.80 -20.27
N GLY A 233 1.20 -4.72 -19.49
CA GLY A 233 -0.13 -4.34 -19.06
C GLY A 233 -0.20 -4.00 -17.58
N LYS A 234 -1.43 -3.91 -17.08
CA LYS A 234 -1.70 -3.70 -15.66
C LYS A 234 -1.34 -4.95 -14.85
N ARG A 235 -1.07 -4.79 -13.58
CA ARG A 235 -0.68 -5.86 -12.65
C ARG A 235 -1.58 -7.11 -12.74
N GLY A 236 -2.91 -6.91 -12.86
CA GLY A 236 -3.87 -8.02 -12.99
C GLY A 236 -3.74 -8.77 -14.32
N GLU A 237 -3.53 -8.04 -15.40
CA GLU A 237 -3.31 -8.61 -16.74
C GLU A 237 -2.01 -9.42 -16.77
N ILE A 238 -0.95 -8.85 -16.16
CA ILE A 238 0.36 -9.53 -16.10
C ILE A 238 0.25 -10.83 -15.31
N LEU A 239 -0.36 -10.85 -14.13
CA LEU A 239 -0.47 -12.07 -13.34
C LEU A 239 -1.34 -13.13 -14.04
N LEU A 240 -2.45 -12.70 -14.63
CA LEU A 240 -3.31 -13.62 -15.40
C LEU A 240 -2.58 -14.20 -16.61
N GLN A 241 -1.85 -13.38 -17.35
CA GLN A 241 -1.01 -13.84 -18.48
C GLN A 241 0.07 -14.81 -18.00
N LEU A 242 0.72 -14.54 -16.85
CA LEU A 242 1.72 -15.44 -16.29
C LEU A 242 1.14 -16.81 -15.94
N PHE A 243 -0.10 -16.89 -15.45
CA PHE A 243 -0.77 -18.17 -15.25
C PHE A 243 -0.97 -18.90 -16.57
N TYR A 244 -1.53 -18.25 -17.59
CA TYR A 244 -1.71 -18.89 -18.91
C TYR A 244 -0.37 -19.31 -19.52
N THR A 245 0.60 -18.41 -19.58
CA THR A 245 1.91 -18.69 -20.16
C THR A 245 2.61 -19.83 -19.40
N SER A 246 2.52 -19.86 -18.06
CA SER A 246 3.10 -20.94 -17.27
C SER A 246 2.43 -22.31 -17.52
N LEU A 247 1.15 -22.32 -17.86
CA LEU A 247 0.45 -23.53 -18.32
C LEU A 247 0.93 -23.97 -19.70
N ASP A 248 0.98 -23.06 -20.69
CA ASP A 248 1.38 -23.32 -22.04
C ASP A 248 2.83 -23.84 -22.15
N PHE A 249 3.71 -23.38 -21.26
CA PHE A 249 5.11 -23.80 -21.19
C PHE A 249 5.38 -24.92 -20.18
N GLU A 250 4.35 -25.54 -19.62
CA GLU A 250 4.45 -26.59 -18.59
C GLU A 250 5.27 -26.19 -17.37
N LYS A 251 5.25 -24.86 -17.02
CA LYS A 251 5.99 -24.22 -15.93
C LYS A 251 5.11 -23.81 -14.75
N LEU A 252 3.84 -24.25 -14.69
CA LEU A 252 2.92 -23.84 -13.63
C LEU A 252 3.45 -24.19 -12.24
N GLY A 253 3.95 -25.40 -12.03
CA GLY A 253 4.54 -25.82 -10.75
C GLY A 253 5.71 -24.91 -10.31
N PRO A 254 6.75 -24.70 -11.12
CA PRO A 254 7.82 -23.74 -10.86
C PRO A 254 7.32 -22.32 -10.60
N PHE A 255 6.33 -21.83 -11.36
CA PHE A 255 5.76 -20.49 -11.16
C PHE A 255 5.04 -20.35 -9.82
N LEU A 256 4.25 -21.34 -9.42
CA LEU A 256 3.60 -21.37 -8.10
C LEU A 256 4.64 -21.39 -6.97
N GLU A 257 5.75 -22.13 -7.12
CA GLU A 257 6.84 -22.09 -6.14
C GLU A 257 7.52 -20.72 -6.06
N ALA A 258 7.70 -20.04 -7.20
CA ALA A 258 8.24 -18.69 -7.22
C ALA A 258 7.31 -17.70 -6.49
N LEU A 259 5.99 -17.77 -6.73
CA LEU A 259 5.00 -16.96 -6.00
C LEU A 259 5.03 -17.27 -4.49
N LYS A 260 5.09 -18.55 -4.11
CA LYS A 260 5.20 -18.95 -2.68
C LYS A 260 6.46 -18.39 -2.04
N LYS A 261 7.59 -18.41 -2.75
CA LYS A 261 8.85 -17.82 -2.27
C LYS A 261 8.67 -16.31 -2.03
N GLU A 262 8.03 -15.60 -2.96
CA GLU A 262 7.75 -14.17 -2.81
C GLU A 262 6.86 -13.90 -1.58
N VAL A 263 5.76 -14.64 -1.40
CA VAL A 263 4.90 -14.50 -0.22
C VAL A 263 5.64 -14.79 1.09
N LYS A 264 6.53 -15.77 1.13
CA LYS A 264 7.37 -16.07 2.30
C LYS A 264 8.28 -14.90 2.68
N THR A 265 8.78 -14.12 1.70
CA THR A 265 9.57 -12.91 2.00
C THR A 265 8.74 -11.87 2.75
N TRP A 266 7.44 -11.76 2.45
CA TRP A 266 6.52 -10.88 3.16
C TRP A 266 6.25 -11.35 4.59
N VAL A 267 6.03 -12.65 4.80
CA VAL A 267 5.86 -13.21 6.16
C VAL A 267 7.08 -12.90 7.02
N LEU A 268 8.28 -13.18 6.52
CA LEU A 268 9.52 -12.88 7.23
C LEU A 268 9.69 -11.38 7.52
N PHE A 269 9.34 -10.53 6.58
CA PHE A 269 9.35 -9.08 6.78
C PHE A 269 8.44 -8.66 7.92
N TYR A 270 7.20 -9.15 7.97
CA TYR A 270 6.27 -8.85 9.06
C TYR A 270 6.69 -9.42 10.41
N GLU A 271 7.26 -10.63 10.44
CA GLU A 271 7.81 -11.21 11.67
C GLU A 271 8.94 -10.36 12.24
N ASN A 272 9.81 -9.80 11.37
CA ASN A 272 10.87 -8.89 11.79
C ASN A 272 10.28 -7.54 12.27
N LYS A 273 9.29 -6.98 11.57
CA LYS A 273 8.60 -5.77 11.99
C LYS A 273 7.87 -5.93 13.32
N LYS A 274 7.28 -7.09 13.58
CA LYS A 274 6.66 -7.42 14.86
C LYS A 274 7.66 -7.36 16.01
N LYS A 275 8.90 -7.82 15.78
CA LYS A 275 9.99 -7.73 16.76
C LYS A 275 10.51 -6.30 16.96
N GLU A 276 10.55 -5.50 15.87
CA GLU A 276 11.01 -4.11 15.89
C GLU A 276 9.99 -3.18 16.54
N LEU A 277 8.69 -3.41 16.30
CA LEU A 277 7.58 -2.51 16.62
C LEU A 277 6.51 -3.22 17.47
N HIS A 278 6.86 -3.57 18.70
CA HIS A 278 6.02 -4.37 19.62
C HIS A 278 4.61 -3.80 19.86
N SER A 279 4.42 -2.48 19.78
CA SER A 279 3.15 -1.80 20.09
C SER A 279 1.97 -2.13 19.14
N PHE A 280 2.21 -2.85 18.04
CA PHE A 280 1.22 -3.23 17.04
C PHE A 280 1.18 -4.74 16.77
N SER A 281 1.42 -5.55 17.80
CA SER A 281 1.54 -7.01 17.64
C SER A 281 0.33 -7.63 16.94
N SER A 282 -0.90 -7.24 17.28
CA SER A 282 -2.14 -7.76 16.68
C SER A 282 -2.25 -7.44 15.17
N TYR A 283 -1.75 -6.28 14.75
CA TYR A 283 -1.73 -5.91 13.33
C TYR A 283 -0.81 -6.82 12.51
N TRP A 284 0.40 -7.06 13.03
CA TRP A 284 1.34 -7.96 12.38
C TRP A 284 0.80 -9.37 12.29
N ASP A 285 0.12 -9.84 13.33
CA ASP A 285 -0.48 -11.18 13.35
C ASP A 285 -1.51 -11.33 12.24
N VAL A 286 -2.37 -10.34 12.03
CA VAL A 286 -3.36 -10.36 10.93
C VAL A 286 -2.68 -10.43 9.57
N LEU A 287 -1.64 -9.62 9.30
CA LEU A 287 -0.93 -9.64 8.03
C LEU A 287 -0.20 -10.98 7.80
N ILE A 288 0.44 -11.51 8.84
CA ILE A 288 1.11 -12.82 8.80
C ILE A 288 0.10 -13.93 8.50
N GLU A 289 -1.04 -13.96 9.20
CA GLU A 289 -2.07 -15.00 9.00
C GLU A 289 -2.70 -14.94 7.60
N ARG A 290 -2.96 -13.75 7.08
CA ARG A 290 -3.45 -13.58 5.69
C ARG A 290 -2.41 -14.07 4.68
N SER A 291 -1.15 -13.72 4.86
CA SER A 291 -0.07 -14.18 3.97
C SER A 291 0.11 -15.70 4.05
N LYS A 292 -0.03 -16.31 5.22
CA LYS A 292 -0.07 -17.77 5.38
C LYS A 292 -1.29 -18.40 4.70
N GLY A 293 -2.46 -17.74 4.78
CA GLY A 293 -3.66 -18.16 4.04
C GLY A 293 -3.42 -18.22 2.53
N ALA A 294 -2.76 -17.20 1.98
CA ALA A 294 -2.38 -17.20 0.57
C ALA A 294 -1.33 -18.27 0.22
N LEU A 295 -0.39 -18.58 1.13
CA LEU A 295 0.55 -19.69 0.94
C LEU A 295 -0.18 -21.03 0.89
N ASN A 296 -1.16 -21.27 1.75
CA ASN A 296 -1.97 -22.48 1.73
C ASN A 296 -2.77 -22.58 0.43
N PHE A 297 -3.36 -21.48 -0.03
CA PHE A 297 -4.05 -21.41 -1.31
C PHE A 297 -3.14 -21.79 -2.49
N LEU A 298 -1.92 -21.25 -2.56
CA LEU A 298 -0.93 -21.60 -3.59
C LEU A 298 -0.47 -23.07 -3.50
N ASN A 299 -0.39 -23.65 -2.29
CA ASN A 299 -0.11 -25.07 -2.10
C ASN A 299 -1.22 -25.95 -2.63
N GLU A 300 -2.49 -25.61 -2.37
CA GLU A 300 -3.65 -26.33 -2.90
C GLU A 300 -3.69 -26.26 -4.42
N MET A 301 -3.44 -25.08 -5.03
CA MET A 301 -3.34 -24.94 -6.48
C MET A 301 -2.29 -25.89 -7.07
N LYS A 302 -1.12 -25.96 -6.46
CA LYS A 302 -0.04 -26.84 -6.90
C LYS A 302 -0.46 -28.31 -6.82
N LEU A 303 -1.03 -28.73 -5.69
CA LEU A 303 -1.47 -30.11 -5.50
C LEU A 303 -2.55 -30.51 -6.54
N ILE A 304 -3.50 -29.63 -6.84
CA ILE A 304 -4.53 -29.89 -7.86
C ILE A 304 -3.89 -30.03 -9.24
N SER A 305 -2.94 -29.16 -9.59
CA SER A 305 -2.25 -29.23 -10.88
C SER A 305 -1.44 -30.53 -11.06
N GLU A 306 -0.83 -31.04 -9.99
CA GLU A 306 -0.04 -32.28 -9.99
C GLU A 306 -0.92 -33.55 -10.01
N THR A 307 -2.08 -33.53 -9.33
CA THR A 307 -2.92 -34.73 -9.17
C THR A 307 -3.96 -34.89 -10.28
N LYS A 308 -4.51 -33.82 -10.80
CA LYS A 308 -5.60 -33.84 -11.78
C LYS A 308 -5.17 -33.36 -13.18
N GLY A 309 -3.91 -32.94 -13.32
CA GLY A 309 -3.36 -32.33 -14.54
C GLY A 309 -3.63 -30.82 -14.62
N PRO A 310 -2.82 -30.09 -15.40
CA PRO A 310 -2.88 -28.65 -15.49
C PRO A 310 -4.24 -28.10 -15.96
N ASN A 311 -4.98 -28.84 -16.76
CA ASN A 311 -6.31 -28.45 -17.29
C ASN A 311 -7.46 -28.59 -16.28
N SER A 312 -7.20 -29.11 -15.08
CA SER A 312 -8.22 -29.22 -14.02
C SER A 312 -8.39 -27.97 -13.17
N ILE A 313 -7.50 -27.03 -13.31
CA ILE A 313 -7.70 -25.64 -12.87
C ILE A 313 -8.57 -25.01 -13.96
N ASN A 314 -9.86 -24.79 -13.69
CA ASN A 314 -10.80 -24.24 -14.67
C ASN A 314 -10.22 -22.99 -15.35
N LEU A 315 -9.90 -23.12 -16.62
CA LEU A 315 -9.38 -22.07 -17.50
C LEU A 315 -10.50 -21.12 -17.93
#